data_45894b554f37be02c7de9d3686ef585b
#
_entry.id   45894b554f37be02c7de9d3686ef585b
#
_cell.length_a   1.000
_cell.length_b   1.000
_cell.length_c   1.000
_cell.angle_alpha   90.00
_cell.angle_beta   90.00
_cell.angle_gamma   90.00
#
_symmetry.space_group_name_H-M   'P 1'
#
loop_
_entity.id
_entity.type
_entity.pdbx_description
1 polymer ?
#
loop_
_entity_poly.entity_id
_entity_poly.type
_entity_poly.pdbx_seq_one_letter_code
_entity_poly.pdbx_strand_id
1 'polypeptide(L)'
;MQFFGRETEQKRLKKAIADKGQSVVLIYGRRRVGKSELIKHVLANENARGIYYECKQTSEQNNVASLSTLVSESFGLPPLAFSGIEDVLRFIFKKSLDEKILLSLDEYTYLRDSVGGMDSILKSLIDEYKNTSNLKLILCGSFVDTMKSLLEVQNPLYGRVDLSMLIEPMDYYDSALFYSTFSNEDKVKLYSVFGGIPYYNRLINPRLTAKENIMDLIVSEGSRLENEVSMNLRSELSKLVNANEVFEALSRGYSKFSDILSQSHVSSSPALADTLDKLVRMMVVVKRAPINDPNNRKKLGYYINDNLSKFYYRYIFRYLSQRSVMEPNAFYDRYIKEDFENNYVPKAFEEIA
;
A
#
# COMPACT_ATOMS: atom_id res chain seq x y z
N MET A 1 14.01 9.33 -11.91
CA MET A 1 13.92 7.90 -11.50
C MET A 1 13.00 7.20 -12.50
N GLN A 2 13.37 6.03 -13.01
CA GLN A 2 12.54 5.32 -13.99
C GLN A 2 11.27 4.79 -13.30
N PHE A 3 10.12 5.00 -13.92
CA PHE A 3 8.83 4.47 -13.50
C PHE A 3 8.52 3.21 -14.31
N PHE A 4 8.12 2.13 -13.65
CA PHE A 4 7.85 0.84 -14.28
C PHE A 4 6.38 0.44 -14.14
N GLY A 5 5.81 -0.15 -15.20
CA GLY A 5 4.49 -0.76 -15.20
C GLY A 5 3.34 0.21 -14.90
N ARG A 6 2.24 -0.32 -14.36
CA ARG A 6 1.06 0.47 -13.98
C ARG A 6 0.37 1.19 -15.15
N GLU A 7 0.44 0.63 -16.35
CA GLU A 7 -0.13 1.29 -17.54
C GLU A 7 -1.63 1.54 -17.42
N THR A 8 -2.35 0.57 -16.85
CA THR A 8 -3.79 0.68 -16.62
C THR A 8 -4.14 1.78 -15.64
N GLU A 9 -3.46 1.84 -14.50
CA GLU A 9 -3.67 2.87 -13.49
C GLU A 9 -3.29 4.26 -14.00
N GLN A 10 -2.16 4.37 -14.70
CA GLN A 10 -1.75 5.62 -15.35
C GLN A 10 -2.81 6.10 -16.35
N LYS A 11 -3.32 5.20 -17.21
CA LYS A 11 -4.35 5.54 -18.21
C LYS A 11 -5.66 5.99 -17.56
N ARG A 12 -6.09 5.30 -16.49
CA ARG A 12 -7.29 5.67 -15.74
C ARG A 12 -7.15 7.03 -15.07
N LEU A 13 -6.01 7.27 -14.39
CA LEU A 13 -5.75 8.54 -13.72
C LEU A 13 -5.63 9.69 -14.73
N LYS A 14 -4.87 9.52 -15.81
CA LYS A 14 -4.77 10.51 -16.89
C LYS A 14 -6.13 10.86 -17.48
N LYS A 15 -6.99 9.87 -17.71
CA LYS A 15 -8.36 10.12 -18.20
C LYS A 15 -9.15 10.98 -17.23
N ALA A 16 -9.14 10.65 -15.92
CA ALA A 16 -9.91 11.40 -14.92
C ALA A 16 -9.45 12.85 -14.75
N ILE A 17 -8.15 13.13 -14.95
CA ILE A 17 -7.62 14.49 -14.86
C ILE A 17 -7.63 15.25 -16.19
N ALA A 18 -7.82 14.57 -17.32
CA ALA A 18 -7.89 15.22 -18.65
C ALA A 18 -9.22 15.93 -18.89
N ASP A 19 -10.31 15.44 -18.32
CA ASP A 19 -11.66 15.96 -18.51
C ASP A 19 -11.75 17.44 -18.08
N LYS A 20 -12.61 18.22 -18.74
CA LYS A 20 -12.86 19.61 -18.33
C LYS A 20 -13.65 19.64 -17.01
N GLY A 21 -13.48 20.73 -16.26
CA GLY A 21 -14.17 20.95 -14.99
C GLY A 21 -13.50 20.27 -13.81
N GLN A 22 -14.21 20.25 -12.72
CA GLN A 22 -13.74 19.67 -11.46
C GLN A 22 -13.76 18.15 -11.50
N SER A 23 -12.79 17.52 -10.83
CA SER A 23 -12.75 16.06 -10.65
C SER A 23 -12.12 15.70 -9.30
N VAL A 24 -12.69 14.71 -8.63
CA VAL A 24 -12.20 14.18 -7.37
C VAL A 24 -11.77 12.73 -7.56
N VAL A 25 -10.52 12.45 -7.32
CA VAL A 25 -9.92 11.11 -7.46
C VAL A 25 -9.50 10.59 -6.10
N LEU A 26 -9.89 9.37 -5.77
CA LEU A 26 -9.49 8.66 -4.57
C LEU A 26 -8.50 7.55 -4.92
N ILE A 27 -7.28 7.62 -4.38
CA ILE A 27 -6.22 6.60 -4.59
C ILE A 27 -5.86 6.00 -3.23
N TYR A 28 -5.98 4.70 -3.10
CA TYR A 28 -5.64 4.02 -1.86
C TYR A 28 -5.03 2.64 -2.12
N GLY A 29 -4.40 2.09 -1.11
CA GLY A 29 -3.72 0.80 -1.17
C GLY A 29 -2.63 0.73 -0.11
N ARG A 30 -2.07 -0.45 0.08
CA ARG A 30 -1.03 -0.70 1.10
C ARG A 30 0.14 0.28 0.99
N ARG A 31 0.88 0.42 2.08
CA ARG A 31 2.16 1.16 2.08
C ARG A 31 3.11 0.58 1.04
N ARG A 32 3.92 1.45 0.42
CA ARG A 32 5.00 1.07 -0.51
C ARG A 32 4.57 0.44 -1.84
N VAL A 33 3.26 0.36 -2.14
CA VAL A 33 2.76 -0.13 -3.44
C VAL A 33 2.96 0.86 -4.59
N GLY A 34 3.48 2.07 -4.32
CA GLY A 34 3.83 3.06 -5.35
C GLY A 34 2.74 4.09 -5.67
N LYS A 35 1.78 4.35 -4.77
CA LYS A 35 0.73 5.38 -4.95
C LYS A 35 1.30 6.76 -5.22
N SER A 36 2.17 7.24 -4.33
CA SER A 36 2.81 8.56 -4.40
C SER A 36 3.65 8.72 -5.67
N GLU A 37 4.37 7.66 -6.07
CA GLU A 37 5.17 7.65 -7.30
C GLU A 37 4.29 7.70 -8.55
N LEU A 38 3.15 6.99 -8.56
CA LEU A 38 2.17 7.05 -9.64
C LEU A 38 1.62 8.48 -9.81
N ILE A 39 1.21 9.10 -8.70
CA ILE A 39 0.69 10.47 -8.69
C ILE A 39 1.77 11.44 -9.22
N LYS A 40 2.97 11.42 -8.65
CA LYS A 40 4.08 12.29 -9.07
C LYS A 40 4.44 12.09 -10.53
N HIS A 41 4.46 10.83 -11.00
CA HIS A 41 4.73 10.52 -12.41
C HIS A 41 3.68 11.11 -13.34
N VAL A 42 2.40 11.01 -12.98
CA VAL A 42 1.32 11.58 -13.80
C VAL A 42 1.35 13.11 -13.75
N LEU A 43 1.49 13.72 -12.55
CA LEU A 43 1.58 15.17 -12.39
C LEU A 43 2.72 15.79 -13.21
N ALA A 44 3.89 15.15 -13.22
CA ALA A 44 5.05 15.65 -13.97
C ALA A 44 4.87 15.64 -15.49
N ASN A 45 3.91 14.88 -16.02
CA ASN A 45 3.64 14.75 -17.45
C ASN A 45 2.38 15.50 -17.90
N GLU A 46 1.74 16.27 -17.01
CA GLU A 46 0.55 17.06 -17.34
C GLU A 46 0.90 18.54 -17.50
N ASN A 47 0.28 19.17 -18.50
CA ASN A 47 0.41 20.61 -18.71
C ASN A 47 -0.60 21.37 -17.81
N ALA A 48 -0.35 21.33 -16.49
CA ALA A 48 -1.20 21.96 -15.49
C ALA A 48 -0.35 22.32 -14.27
N ARG A 49 -0.85 23.23 -13.42
CA ARG A 49 -0.20 23.54 -12.15
C ARG A 49 -0.37 22.38 -11.17
N GLY A 50 0.72 21.67 -10.88
CA GLY A 50 0.75 20.56 -9.92
C GLY A 50 1.10 21.05 -8.51
N ILE A 51 0.26 20.72 -7.54
CA ILE A 51 0.51 20.92 -6.11
C ILE A 51 0.43 19.54 -5.46
N TYR A 52 1.58 19.01 -5.06
CA TYR A 52 1.67 17.74 -4.34
C TYR A 52 2.03 18.02 -2.89
N TYR A 53 1.09 17.74 -1.98
CA TYR A 53 1.26 17.90 -0.55
C TYR A 53 1.17 16.55 0.15
N GLU A 54 2.24 16.16 0.85
CA GLU A 54 2.25 15.01 1.75
C GLU A 54 1.77 15.48 3.12
N CYS A 55 0.56 15.08 3.51
CA CYS A 55 -0.06 15.43 4.78
C CYS A 55 0.75 14.83 5.93
N LYS A 56 1.02 15.63 6.97
CA LYS A 56 1.86 15.24 8.08
C LYS A 56 1.02 14.81 9.28
N GLN A 57 1.48 13.81 10.00
CA GLN A 57 0.92 13.43 11.30
C GLN A 57 1.33 14.47 12.37
N THR A 58 0.69 15.62 12.33
CA THR A 58 0.96 16.78 13.19
C THR A 58 -0.31 17.62 13.37
N SER A 59 -0.22 18.74 14.08
CA SER A 59 -1.37 19.66 14.26
C SER A 59 -1.85 20.27 12.93
N GLU A 60 -3.10 20.73 12.91
CA GLU A 60 -3.67 21.49 11.80
C GLU A 60 -2.78 22.69 11.42
N GLN A 61 -2.35 23.48 12.41
CA GLN A 61 -1.53 24.68 12.17
C GLN A 61 -0.24 24.38 11.42
N ASN A 62 0.44 23.27 11.74
CA ASN A 62 1.65 22.85 11.05
C ASN A 62 1.36 22.37 9.61
N ASN A 63 0.25 21.67 9.38
CA ASN A 63 -0.19 21.31 8.04
C ASN A 63 -0.55 22.55 7.22
N VAL A 64 -1.29 23.51 7.82
CA VAL A 64 -1.65 24.80 7.19
C VAL A 64 -0.39 25.57 6.80
N ALA A 65 0.57 25.76 7.70
CA ALA A 65 1.81 26.47 7.42
C ALA A 65 2.60 25.82 6.27
N SER A 66 2.72 24.49 6.28
CA SER A 66 3.45 23.75 5.24
C SER A 66 2.75 23.83 3.88
N LEU A 67 1.43 23.66 3.83
CA LEU A 67 0.66 23.76 2.58
C LEU A 67 0.64 25.21 2.06
N SER A 68 0.55 26.21 2.95
CA SER A 68 0.61 27.64 2.58
C SER A 68 1.91 28.02 1.89
N THR A 69 3.05 27.52 2.41
CA THR A 69 4.36 27.70 1.79
C THR A 69 4.38 27.10 0.39
N LEU A 70 3.95 25.85 0.25
CA LEU A 70 3.91 25.15 -1.04
C LEU A 70 3.00 25.86 -2.06
N VAL A 71 1.85 26.37 -1.61
CA VAL A 71 0.92 27.15 -2.44
C VAL A 71 1.58 28.46 -2.87
N SER A 72 2.21 29.20 -1.95
CA SER A 72 2.91 30.45 -2.29
C SER A 72 3.97 30.23 -3.35
N GLU A 73 4.82 29.22 -3.17
CA GLU A 73 5.86 28.83 -4.13
C GLU A 73 5.28 28.44 -5.50
N SER A 74 4.23 27.61 -5.47
CA SER A 74 3.59 27.10 -6.69
C SER A 74 2.98 28.21 -7.55
N PHE A 75 2.51 29.30 -6.94
CA PHE A 75 1.94 30.46 -7.63
C PHE A 75 2.92 31.61 -7.81
N GLY A 76 4.17 31.51 -7.35
CA GLY A 76 5.15 32.57 -7.37
C GLY A 76 4.72 33.81 -6.55
N LEU A 77 4.01 33.59 -5.46
CA LEU A 77 3.49 34.65 -4.58
C LEU A 77 4.40 34.85 -3.36
N PRO A 78 4.38 36.05 -2.73
CA PRO A 78 4.96 36.23 -1.41
C PRO A 78 4.37 35.19 -0.42
N PRO A 79 5.06 34.94 0.70
CA PRO A 79 4.55 34.01 1.73
C PRO A 79 3.11 34.38 2.15
N LEU A 80 2.20 33.43 1.94
CA LEU A 80 0.80 33.56 2.34
C LEU A 80 0.62 32.97 3.73
N ALA A 81 -0.20 33.61 4.55
CA ALA A 81 -0.63 33.10 5.84
C ALA A 81 -2.14 32.89 5.84
N PHE A 82 -2.58 31.69 6.19
CA PHE A 82 -3.98 31.32 6.29
C PHE A 82 -4.31 30.94 7.73
N SER A 83 -5.54 31.20 8.17
CA SER A 83 -5.99 30.92 9.54
C SER A 83 -6.32 29.44 9.78
N GLY A 84 -6.69 28.70 8.73
CA GLY A 84 -7.04 27.30 8.80
C GLY A 84 -6.92 26.59 7.46
N ILE A 85 -7.11 25.28 7.47
CA ILE A 85 -7.00 24.47 6.26
C ILE A 85 -8.07 24.82 5.22
N GLU A 86 -9.27 25.20 5.66
CA GLU A 86 -10.35 25.63 4.76
C GLU A 86 -9.93 26.84 3.92
N ASP A 87 -9.26 27.82 4.53
CA ASP A 87 -8.85 29.05 3.81
C ASP A 87 -7.80 28.74 2.74
N VAL A 88 -6.84 27.84 3.04
CA VAL A 88 -5.85 27.39 2.05
C VAL A 88 -6.52 26.68 0.87
N LEU A 89 -7.41 25.75 1.17
CA LEU A 89 -8.13 25.01 0.13
C LEU A 89 -9.04 25.93 -0.69
N ARG A 90 -9.78 26.83 -0.04
CA ARG A 90 -10.63 27.82 -0.70
C ARG A 90 -9.82 28.71 -1.64
N PHE A 91 -8.61 29.12 -1.25
CA PHE A 91 -7.72 29.85 -2.14
C PHE A 91 -7.36 29.04 -3.39
N ILE A 92 -7.00 27.74 -3.24
CA ILE A 92 -6.70 26.86 -4.37
C ILE A 92 -7.92 26.68 -5.29
N PHE A 93 -9.11 26.47 -4.71
CA PHE A 93 -10.36 26.38 -5.48
C PHE A 93 -10.64 27.66 -6.28
N LYS A 94 -10.46 28.85 -5.67
CA LYS A 94 -10.61 30.13 -6.37
C LYS A 94 -9.60 30.26 -7.52
N LYS A 95 -8.34 29.89 -7.32
CA LYS A 95 -7.33 29.91 -8.39
C LYS A 95 -7.65 28.95 -9.53
N SER A 96 -8.34 27.85 -9.24
CA SER A 96 -8.76 26.88 -10.26
C SER A 96 -9.91 27.35 -11.16
N LEU A 97 -10.48 28.53 -10.91
CA LEU A 97 -11.43 29.19 -11.83
C LEU A 97 -10.71 29.69 -13.10
N ASP A 98 -9.46 30.11 -12.95
CA ASP A 98 -8.69 30.76 -14.01
C ASP A 98 -7.77 29.76 -14.74
N GLU A 99 -7.29 28.70 -14.06
CA GLU A 99 -6.37 27.71 -14.61
C GLU A 99 -6.65 26.29 -14.11
N LYS A 100 -6.20 25.28 -14.85
CA LYS A 100 -6.25 23.87 -14.40
C LYS A 100 -5.22 23.63 -13.30
N ILE A 101 -5.67 23.19 -12.14
CA ILE A 101 -4.84 22.86 -10.99
C ILE A 101 -5.02 21.38 -10.64
N LEU A 102 -3.89 20.71 -10.40
CA LEU A 102 -3.83 19.34 -9.90
C LEU A 102 -3.35 19.38 -8.44
N LEU A 103 -4.29 19.27 -7.49
CA LEU A 103 -3.98 19.20 -6.06
C LEU A 103 -3.98 17.75 -5.61
N SER A 104 -2.85 17.25 -5.13
CA SER A 104 -2.75 15.97 -4.46
C SER A 104 -2.53 16.16 -2.97
N LEU A 105 -3.42 15.58 -2.15
CA LEU A 105 -3.29 15.44 -0.71
C LEU A 105 -2.90 13.98 -0.43
N ASP A 106 -1.59 13.71 -0.36
CA ASP A 106 -1.06 12.38 -0.06
C ASP A 106 -1.05 12.14 1.45
N GLU A 107 -1.28 10.90 1.88
CA GLU A 107 -1.56 10.51 3.27
C GLU A 107 -2.69 11.37 3.90
N TYR A 108 -3.77 11.58 3.15
CA TYR A 108 -4.94 12.38 3.52
C TYR A 108 -5.51 12.05 4.89
N THR A 109 -5.38 10.82 5.32
CA THR A 109 -5.84 10.36 6.64
C THR A 109 -5.22 11.17 7.78
N TYR A 110 -3.96 11.58 7.71
CA TYR A 110 -3.33 12.42 8.73
C TYR A 110 -3.93 13.82 8.80
N LEU A 111 -4.29 14.39 7.65
CA LEU A 111 -4.97 15.67 7.63
C LEU A 111 -6.40 15.55 8.19
N ARG A 112 -7.10 14.50 7.84
CA ARG A 112 -8.44 14.16 8.36
C ARG A 112 -8.45 14.01 9.88
N ASP A 113 -7.40 13.38 10.44
CA ASP A 113 -7.28 13.16 11.88
C ASP A 113 -6.93 14.46 12.64
N SER A 114 -6.20 15.39 12.01
CA SER A 114 -5.75 16.65 12.63
C SER A 114 -6.74 17.80 12.47
N VAL A 115 -7.69 17.70 11.53
CA VAL A 115 -8.67 18.76 11.20
C VAL A 115 -10.09 18.29 11.50
N GLY A 116 -10.74 18.91 12.48
CA GLY A 116 -12.14 18.61 12.80
C GLY A 116 -13.07 18.86 11.60
N GLY A 117 -13.78 17.83 11.15
CA GLY A 117 -14.73 17.98 10.05
C GLY A 117 -14.12 18.12 8.65
N MET A 118 -12.87 17.66 8.45
CA MET A 118 -12.14 17.78 7.18
C MET A 118 -12.94 17.33 5.96
N ASP A 119 -13.63 16.17 6.03
CA ASP A 119 -14.45 15.65 4.95
C ASP A 119 -15.63 16.60 4.62
N SER A 120 -16.20 17.27 5.63
CA SER A 120 -17.28 18.25 5.46
C SER A 120 -16.77 19.55 4.84
N ILE A 121 -15.59 20.01 5.20
CA ILE A 121 -14.92 21.16 4.58
C ILE A 121 -14.71 20.91 3.10
N LEU A 122 -14.11 19.77 2.74
CA LEU A 122 -13.92 19.40 1.35
C LEU A 122 -15.24 19.29 0.60
N LYS A 123 -16.25 18.64 1.19
CA LYS A 123 -17.59 18.52 0.62
C LYS A 123 -18.17 19.89 0.29
N SER A 124 -18.11 20.86 1.21
CA SER A 124 -18.62 22.21 1.01
C SER A 124 -17.91 22.92 -0.16
N LEU A 125 -16.59 22.85 -0.21
CA LEU A 125 -15.81 23.47 -1.30
C LEU A 125 -16.06 22.79 -2.66
N ILE A 126 -16.11 21.46 -2.69
CA ILE A 126 -16.43 20.70 -3.90
C ILE A 126 -17.79 21.11 -4.46
N ASP A 127 -18.81 21.20 -3.60
CA ASP A 127 -20.17 21.58 -4.01
C ASP A 127 -20.25 23.05 -4.43
N GLU A 128 -19.59 23.97 -3.72
CA GLU A 128 -19.57 25.41 -4.02
C GLU A 128 -18.97 25.70 -5.39
N TYR A 129 -17.89 25.00 -5.75
CA TYR A 129 -17.15 25.24 -6.99
C TYR A 129 -17.44 24.24 -8.12
N LYS A 130 -18.40 23.34 -7.97
CA LYS A 130 -18.64 22.18 -8.83
C LYS A 130 -18.70 22.51 -10.33
N ASN A 131 -19.36 23.59 -10.70
CA ASN A 131 -19.65 23.93 -12.12
C ASN A 131 -18.66 24.96 -12.69
N THR A 132 -17.75 25.48 -11.89
CA THR A 132 -16.88 26.61 -12.27
C THR A 132 -15.41 26.28 -12.18
N SER A 133 -15.02 25.39 -11.25
CA SER A 133 -13.63 25.03 -10.97
C SER A 133 -13.07 24.05 -12.00
N ASN A 134 -11.79 24.21 -12.32
CA ASN A 134 -11.00 23.23 -13.08
C ASN A 134 -9.97 22.51 -12.17
N LEU A 135 -10.34 22.31 -10.90
CA LEU A 135 -9.52 21.61 -9.92
C LEU A 135 -9.61 20.09 -10.10
N LYS A 136 -8.47 19.43 -10.17
CA LYS A 136 -8.32 17.97 -10.06
C LYS A 136 -7.80 17.66 -8.67
N LEU A 137 -8.71 17.25 -7.78
CA LEU A 137 -8.37 16.91 -6.40
C LEU A 137 -8.07 15.41 -6.31
N ILE A 138 -6.87 15.06 -5.88
CA ILE A 138 -6.44 13.68 -5.66
C ILE A 138 -6.27 13.48 -4.16
N LEU A 139 -7.11 12.64 -3.56
CA LEU A 139 -7.00 12.19 -2.17
C LEU A 139 -6.29 10.83 -2.18
N CYS A 140 -5.15 10.74 -1.51
CA CYS A 140 -4.36 9.51 -1.46
C CYS A 140 -4.09 9.10 -0.02
N GLY A 141 -4.10 7.79 0.26
CA GLY A 141 -3.79 7.30 1.60
C GLY A 141 -3.47 5.81 1.64
N SER A 142 -2.73 5.43 2.68
CA SER A 142 -2.26 4.06 2.90
C SER A 142 -3.19 3.23 3.79
N PHE A 143 -4.05 3.86 4.58
CA PHE A 143 -5.03 3.18 5.44
C PHE A 143 -6.27 2.83 4.63
N VAL A 144 -6.29 1.61 4.09
CA VAL A 144 -7.29 1.15 3.09
C VAL A 144 -8.72 1.31 3.60
N ASP A 145 -9.02 0.89 4.83
CA ASP A 145 -10.37 1.00 5.40
C ASP A 145 -10.81 2.44 5.57
N THR A 146 -9.94 3.29 6.12
CA THR A 146 -10.22 4.71 6.31
C THR A 146 -10.48 5.40 4.97
N MET A 147 -9.69 5.07 3.94
CA MET A 147 -9.90 5.64 2.60
C MET A 147 -11.19 5.12 1.95
N LYS A 148 -11.52 3.83 2.11
CA LYS A 148 -12.80 3.26 1.64
C LYS A 148 -14.01 3.89 2.32
N SER A 149 -13.90 4.26 3.60
CA SER A 149 -15.00 4.90 4.33
C SER A 149 -15.44 6.24 3.72
N LEU A 150 -14.59 6.89 2.92
CA LEU A 150 -14.95 8.11 2.16
C LEU A 150 -16.02 7.85 1.09
N LEU A 151 -16.19 6.59 0.69
CA LEU A 151 -17.19 6.16 -0.30
C LEU A 151 -18.50 5.66 0.34
N GLU A 152 -18.60 5.64 1.66
CA GLU A 152 -19.78 5.16 2.38
C GLU A 152 -20.86 6.24 2.48
N VAL A 153 -22.13 5.83 2.48
CA VAL A 153 -23.32 6.74 2.45
C VAL A 153 -23.30 7.78 3.57
N GLN A 154 -22.78 7.43 4.74
CA GLN A 154 -22.70 8.33 5.89
C GLN A 154 -21.54 9.35 5.81
N ASN A 155 -20.61 9.18 4.87
CA ASN A 155 -19.49 10.11 4.72
C ASN A 155 -19.89 11.35 3.89
N PRO A 156 -19.48 12.57 4.28
CA PRO A 156 -19.76 13.78 3.52
C PRO A 156 -19.33 13.75 2.03
N LEU A 157 -18.25 12.99 1.72
CA LEU A 157 -17.73 12.87 0.35
C LEU A 157 -18.47 11.82 -0.51
N TYR A 158 -19.45 11.11 0.05
CA TYR A 158 -20.25 10.15 -0.71
C TYR A 158 -20.87 10.80 -1.97
N GLY A 159 -20.71 10.13 -3.12
CA GLY A 159 -21.22 10.61 -4.41
C GLY A 159 -20.47 11.80 -5.02
N ARG A 160 -19.29 12.18 -4.45
CA ARG A 160 -18.46 13.29 -4.95
C ARG A 160 -17.12 12.81 -5.52
N VAL A 161 -16.81 11.52 -5.38
CA VAL A 161 -15.61 10.90 -5.93
C VAL A 161 -15.92 10.38 -7.34
N ASP A 162 -15.25 10.94 -8.35
CA ASP A 162 -15.46 10.59 -9.76
C ASP A 162 -14.67 9.32 -10.14
N LEU A 163 -13.50 9.10 -9.54
CA LEU A 163 -12.69 7.92 -9.76
C LEU A 163 -12.13 7.41 -8.42
N SER A 164 -12.41 6.15 -8.13
CA SER A 164 -11.79 5.42 -7.01
C SER A 164 -10.85 4.35 -7.55
N MET A 165 -9.60 4.35 -7.06
CA MET A 165 -8.57 3.39 -7.48
C MET A 165 -7.91 2.73 -6.26
N LEU A 166 -8.09 1.43 -6.13
CA LEU A 166 -7.26 0.60 -5.28
C LEU A 166 -5.96 0.28 -6.03
N ILE A 167 -4.82 0.64 -5.44
CA ILE A 167 -3.51 0.28 -5.97
C ILE A 167 -3.05 -1.00 -5.25
N GLU A 168 -3.09 -2.09 -5.98
CA GLU A 168 -2.64 -3.40 -5.51
C GLU A 168 -1.13 -3.59 -5.74
N PRO A 169 -0.48 -4.57 -5.09
CA PRO A 169 0.86 -5.01 -5.51
C PRO A 169 0.91 -5.29 -7.00
N MET A 170 2.05 -5.03 -7.63
CA MET A 170 2.28 -5.37 -9.04
C MET A 170 2.20 -6.87 -9.25
N ASP A 171 1.76 -7.30 -10.41
CA ASP A 171 1.86 -8.68 -10.81
C ASP A 171 3.33 -9.08 -11.09
N TYR A 172 3.54 -10.34 -11.45
CA TYR A 172 4.87 -10.85 -11.79
C TYR A 172 5.50 -10.10 -12.98
N TYR A 173 4.72 -9.79 -14.02
CA TYR A 173 5.24 -9.20 -15.26
C TYR A 173 5.73 -7.77 -15.01
N ASP A 174 4.95 -6.95 -14.33
CA ASP A 174 5.34 -5.59 -13.94
C ASP A 174 6.53 -5.58 -12.98
N SER A 175 6.53 -6.52 -12.01
CA SER A 175 7.62 -6.67 -11.04
C SER A 175 8.94 -7.08 -11.70
N ALA A 176 8.89 -7.98 -12.68
CA ALA A 176 10.08 -8.46 -13.41
C ALA A 176 10.82 -7.35 -14.19
N LEU A 177 10.16 -6.22 -14.46
CA LEU A 177 10.79 -5.06 -15.09
C LEU A 177 11.89 -4.44 -14.21
N PHE A 178 11.78 -4.56 -12.89
CA PHE A 178 12.79 -4.03 -11.95
C PHE A 178 14.11 -4.79 -11.99
N TYR A 179 14.06 -6.07 -12.35
CA TYR A 179 15.19 -6.98 -12.38
C TYR A 179 15.25 -7.76 -13.71
N SER A 180 15.09 -7.02 -14.82
CA SER A 180 14.99 -7.55 -16.18
C SER A 180 16.20 -8.38 -16.63
N THR A 181 17.39 -8.13 -16.06
CA THR A 181 18.64 -8.83 -16.38
C THR A 181 18.76 -10.24 -15.83
N PHE A 182 17.91 -10.61 -14.86
CA PHE A 182 17.92 -11.94 -14.26
C PHE A 182 17.29 -12.99 -15.20
N SER A 183 17.67 -14.25 -15.02
CA SER A 183 17.01 -15.38 -15.67
C SER A 183 15.52 -15.48 -15.29
N ASN A 184 14.71 -16.14 -16.10
CA ASN A 184 13.28 -16.29 -15.76
C ASN A 184 13.09 -17.07 -14.45
N GLU A 185 13.94 -18.06 -14.18
CA GLU A 185 13.92 -18.81 -12.92
C GLU A 185 14.23 -17.90 -11.72
N ASP A 186 15.29 -17.09 -11.83
CA ASP A 186 15.65 -16.14 -10.74
C ASP A 186 14.59 -15.06 -10.55
N LYS A 187 13.94 -14.59 -11.62
CA LYS A 187 12.80 -13.67 -11.52
C LYS A 187 11.64 -14.26 -10.71
N VAL A 188 11.33 -15.55 -10.93
CA VAL A 188 10.31 -16.25 -10.14
C VAL A 188 10.74 -16.38 -8.69
N LYS A 189 12.02 -16.74 -8.40
CA LYS A 189 12.57 -16.79 -7.04
C LYS A 189 12.46 -15.45 -6.34
N LEU A 190 12.88 -14.36 -6.98
CA LEU A 190 12.81 -13.01 -6.42
C LEU A 190 11.35 -12.58 -6.17
N TYR A 191 10.45 -12.80 -7.14
CA TYR A 191 9.04 -12.48 -6.99
C TYR A 191 8.38 -13.31 -5.88
N SER A 192 8.72 -14.57 -5.73
CA SER A 192 8.17 -15.43 -4.67
C SER A 192 8.47 -14.90 -3.27
N VAL A 193 9.60 -14.17 -3.09
CA VAL A 193 10.01 -13.58 -1.82
C VAL A 193 9.54 -12.15 -1.67
N PHE A 194 9.81 -11.29 -2.65
CA PHE A 194 9.59 -9.84 -2.55
C PHE A 194 8.22 -9.39 -3.08
N GLY A 195 7.56 -10.24 -3.89
CA GLY A 195 6.25 -9.96 -4.47
C GLY A 195 6.21 -8.71 -5.33
N GLY A 196 5.01 -8.15 -5.45
CA GLY A 196 4.72 -7.00 -6.30
C GLY A 196 4.90 -5.64 -5.63
N ILE A 197 5.65 -5.52 -4.55
CA ILE A 197 5.88 -4.23 -3.87
C ILE A 197 7.07 -3.50 -4.49
N PRO A 198 6.85 -2.38 -5.23
CA PRO A 198 7.92 -1.67 -5.94
C PRO A 198 9.10 -1.26 -5.06
N TYR A 199 8.83 -0.92 -3.79
CA TYR A 199 9.89 -0.56 -2.85
C TYR A 199 10.86 -1.73 -2.61
N TYR A 200 10.37 -2.97 -2.48
CA TYR A 200 11.24 -4.13 -2.29
C TYR A 200 11.99 -4.47 -3.58
N ASN A 201 11.29 -4.43 -4.71
CA ASN A 201 11.86 -4.73 -6.02
C ASN A 201 12.99 -3.78 -6.41
N ARG A 202 12.92 -2.50 -5.98
CA ARG A 202 14.00 -1.52 -6.19
C ARG A 202 15.27 -1.79 -5.36
N LEU A 203 15.17 -2.57 -4.30
CA LEU A 203 16.33 -2.92 -3.47
C LEU A 203 17.16 -4.06 -4.07
N ILE A 204 16.60 -4.81 -5.01
CA ILE A 204 17.27 -5.93 -5.66
C ILE A 204 18.47 -5.40 -6.46
N ASN A 205 19.65 -5.92 -6.13
CA ASN A 205 20.89 -5.57 -6.78
C ASN A 205 21.14 -6.49 -7.99
N PRO A 206 21.17 -5.96 -9.23
CA PRO A 206 21.36 -6.78 -10.43
C PRO A 206 22.77 -7.38 -10.57
N ARG A 207 23.72 -7.02 -9.70
CA ARG A 207 25.08 -7.58 -9.68
C ARG A 207 25.21 -8.82 -8.79
N LEU A 208 24.19 -9.10 -7.98
CA LEU A 208 24.12 -10.24 -7.08
C LEU A 208 23.20 -11.31 -7.66
N THR A 209 23.41 -12.56 -7.28
CA THR A 209 22.47 -13.66 -7.59
C THR A 209 21.14 -13.49 -6.85
N ALA A 210 20.11 -14.24 -7.23
CA ALA A 210 18.85 -14.25 -6.52
C ALA A 210 19.02 -14.68 -5.05
N LYS A 211 19.85 -15.69 -4.77
CA LYS A 211 20.19 -16.13 -3.41
C LYS A 211 20.84 -15.00 -2.61
N GLU A 212 21.88 -14.37 -3.16
CA GLU A 212 22.59 -13.27 -2.46
C GLU A 212 21.66 -12.09 -2.16
N ASN A 213 20.75 -11.71 -3.08
CA ASN A 213 19.74 -10.68 -2.81
C ASN A 213 18.79 -11.07 -1.66
N ILE A 214 18.32 -12.32 -1.62
CA ILE A 214 17.47 -12.83 -0.54
C ILE A 214 18.24 -12.80 0.79
N MET A 215 19.49 -13.21 0.77
CA MET A 215 20.38 -13.19 1.94
C MET A 215 20.56 -11.77 2.47
N ASP A 216 20.95 -10.83 1.61
CA ASP A 216 21.28 -9.45 1.95
C ASP A 216 20.05 -8.67 2.43
N LEU A 217 18.89 -8.89 1.80
CA LEU A 217 17.69 -8.10 2.05
C LEU A 217 16.81 -8.60 3.20
N ILE A 218 16.82 -9.92 3.54
CA ILE A 218 15.90 -10.44 4.56
C ILE A 218 16.48 -11.55 5.44
N VAL A 219 17.43 -12.38 4.98
CA VAL A 219 17.89 -13.53 5.76
C VAL A 219 18.97 -13.14 6.78
N SER A 220 19.92 -12.31 6.39
CA SER A 220 21.03 -11.89 7.27
C SER A 220 20.53 -10.99 8.39
N GLU A 221 21.10 -11.11 9.58
CA GLU A 221 20.82 -10.22 10.71
C GLU A 221 21.19 -8.78 10.36
N GLY A 222 20.35 -7.80 10.74
CA GLY A 222 20.52 -6.40 10.36
C GLY A 222 20.14 -6.09 8.90
N SER A 223 19.60 -7.05 8.16
CA SER A 223 19.17 -6.82 6.78
C SER A 223 18.05 -5.78 6.66
N ARG A 224 18.01 -5.11 5.51
CA ARG A 224 17.14 -3.92 5.29
C ARG A 224 15.66 -4.21 5.46
N LEU A 225 15.19 -5.41 5.16
CA LEU A 225 13.78 -5.81 5.27
C LEU A 225 13.49 -6.69 6.49
N GLU A 226 14.48 -6.89 7.37
CA GLU A 226 14.37 -7.75 8.56
C GLU A 226 13.11 -7.43 9.40
N ASN A 227 12.89 -6.15 9.67
CA ASN A 227 11.78 -5.69 10.51
C ASN A 227 10.56 -5.24 9.71
N GLU A 228 10.61 -5.35 8.39
CA GLU A 228 9.59 -4.79 7.51
C GLU A 228 8.19 -5.36 7.76
N VAL A 229 8.08 -6.69 7.91
CA VAL A 229 6.81 -7.37 8.17
C VAL A 229 6.21 -6.91 9.49
N SER A 230 7.00 -6.91 10.57
CA SER A 230 6.54 -6.48 11.89
C SER A 230 6.19 -5.00 11.95
N MET A 231 6.93 -4.13 11.27
CA MET A 231 6.64 -2.70 11.19
C MET A 231 5.35 -2.40 10.44
N ASN A 232 5.11 -3.10 9.32
CA ASN A 232 3.86 -2.96 8.57
C ASN A 232 2.65 -3.38 9.41
N LEU A 233 2.73 -4.48 10.15
CA LEU A 233 1.66 -4.92 11.03
C LEU A 233 1.43 -3.93 12.19
N ARG A 234 2.49 -3.42 12.83
CA ARG A 234 2.40 -2.44 13.93
C ARG A 234 1.75 -1.13 13.51
N SER A 235 1.86 -0.74 12.26
CA SER A 235 1.26 0.52 11.80
C SER A 235 -0.26 0.52 11.85
N GLU A 236 -0.89 -0.65 11.83
CA GLU A 236 -2.34 -0.79 11.76
C GLU A 236 -2.93 -1.63 12.91
N LEU A 237 -2.10 -2.44 13.58
CA LEU A 237 -2.54 -3.30 14.69
C LEU A 237 -1.95 -2.83 16.01
N SER A 238 -2.80 -2.57 17.00
CA SER A 238 -2.39 -2.22 18.36
C SER A 238 -1.69 -3.36 19.11
N LYS A 239 -2.00 -4.61 18.77
CA LYS A 239 -1.42 -5.83 19.37
C LYS A 239 -1.04 -6.82 18.29
N LEU A 240 0.24 -7.18 18.20
CA LEU A 240 0.77 -8.12 17.21
C LEU A 240 0.64 -9.60 17.59
N VAL A 241 0.43 -9.92 18.86
CA VAL A 241 0.51 -11.30 19.36
C VAL A 241 -0.40 -12.22 18.56
N ASN A 242 -1.68 -11.91 18.48
CA ASN A 242 -2.63 -12.74 17.72
C ASN A 242 -2.31 -12.78 16.22
N ALA A 243 -1.79 -11.69 15.65
CA ALA A 243 -1.42 -11.67 14.24
C ALA A 243 -0.24 -12.60 13.94
N ASN A 244 0.79 -12.61 14.78
CA ASN A 244 1.93 -13.52 14.63
C ASN A 244 1.48 -15.00 14.72
N GLU A 245 0.65 -15.32 15.70
CA GLU A 245 0.08 -16.67 15.88
C GLU A 245 -0.73 -17.12 14.63
N VAL A 246 -1.55 -16.22 14.08
CA VAL A 246 -2.32 -16.48 12.85
C VAL A 246 -1.39 -16.68 11.66
N PHE A 247 -0.40 -15.81 11.46
CA PHE A 247 0.54 -15.95 10.35
C PHE A 247 1.37 -17.22 10.45
N GLU A 248 1.77 -17.61 11.66
CA GLU A 248 2.52 -18.86 11.85
C GLU A 248 1.64 -20.08 11.48
N ALA A 249 0.37 -20.13 11.90
CA ALA A 249 -0.54 -21.18 11.50
C ALA A 249 -0.75 -21.22 9.98
N LEU A 250 -1.00 -20.04 9.35
CA LEU A 250 -1.15 -19.94 7.90
C LEU A 250 0.11 -20.38 7.14
N SER A 251 1.30 -20.04 7.64
CA SER A 251 2.57 -20.43 7.02
C SER A 251 2.83 -21.93 7.03
N ARG A 252 2.21 -22.65 7.98
CA ARG A 252 2.22 -24.12 8.06
C ARG A 252 1.16 -24.78 7.16
N GLY A 253 0.31 -23.99 6.49
CA GLY A 253 -0.73 -24.49 5.58
C GLY A 253 -2.11 -24.65 6.19
N TYR A 254 -2.32 -24.27 7.44
CA TYR A 254 -3.65 -24.30 8.07
C TYR A 254 -4.48 -23.13 7.55
N SER A 255 -5.47 -23.41 6.70
CA SER A 255 -6.23 -22.35 6.03
C SER A 255 -7.67 -22.21 6.50
N LYS A 256 -8.26 -23.25 7.10
CA LYS A 256 -9.63 -23.20 7.61
C LYS A 256 -9.66 -22.54 8.98
N PHE A 257 -10.73 -21.80 9.26
CA PHE A 257 -10.90 -21.12 10.54
C PHE A 257 -10.72 -22.04 11.76
N SER A 258 -11.32 -23.25 11.73
CA SER A 258 -11.18 -24.25 12.80
C SER A 258 -9.75 -24.67 13.03
N ASP A 259 -9.00 -24.89 11.94
CA ASP A 259 -7.63 -25.37 12.00
C ASP A 259 -6.70 -24.26 12.51
N ILE A 260 -6.90 -23.03 12.03
CA ILE A 260 -6.18 -21.85 12.53
C ILE A 260 -6.44 -21.67 14.03
N LEU A 261 -7.70 -21.75 14.48
CA LEU A 261 -8.05 -21.62 15.89
C LEU A 261 -7.34 -22.67 16.77
N SER A 262 -7.27 -23.91 16.31
CA SER A 262 -6.63 -24.98 17.05
C SER A 262 -5.10 -24.90 17.07
N GLN A 263 -4.49 -24.23 16.11
CA GLN A 263 -3.04 -24.22 15.90
C GLN A 263 -2.38 -22.87 16.24
N SER A 264 -3.13 -21.78 16.29
CA SER A 264 -2.59 -20.43 16.49
C SER A 264 -2.50 -20.00 17.96
N HIS A 265 -2.94 -20.81 18.92
CA HIS A 265 -2.98 -20.44 20.34
C HIS A 265 -3.74 -19.13 20.64
N VAL A 266 -4.51 -18.59 19.70
CA VAL A 266 -5.38 -17.42 19.93
C VAL A 266 -6.46 -17.79 20.94
N SER A 267 -6.67 -16.95 21.94
CA SER A 267 -7.44 -17.25 23.16
C SER A 267 -8.90 -17.62 22.94
N SER A 268 -9.53 -17.23 21.83
CA SER A 268 -10.94 -17.49 21.55
C SER A 268 -11.32 -17.30 20.08
N SER A 269 -12.44 -17.92 19.68
CA SER A 269 -13.00 -17.74 18.33
C SER A 269 -13.31 -16.27 17.98
N PRO A 270 -13.88 -15.43 18.87
CA PRO A 270 -14.07 -14.01 18.58
C PRO A 270 -12.77 -13.25 18.37
N ALA A 271 -11.72 -13.54 19.17
CA ALA A 271 -10.41 -12.90 19.01
C ALA A 271 -9.75 -13.28 17.68
N LEU A 272 -9.86 -14.54 17.27
CA LEU A 272 -9.39 -14.98 15.95
C LEU A 272 -10.16 -14.31 14.82
N ALA A 273 -11.50 -14.24 14.92
CA ALA A 273 -12.34 -13.62 13.90
C ALA A 273 -11.97 -12.13 13.71
N ASP A 274 -11.83 -11.38 14.81
CA ASP A 274 -11.41 -9.95 14.77
C ASP A 274 -10.01 -9.79 14.15
N THR A 275 -9.07 -10.67 14.53
CA THR A 275 -7.71 -10.63 13.97
C THR A 275 -7.71 -10.92 12.48
N LEU A 276 -8.37 -11.99 12.04
CA LEU A 276 -8.46 -12.35 10.63
C LEU A 276 -9.17 -11.26 9.80
N ASP A 277 -10.23 -10.66 10.32
CA ASP A 277 -10.96 -9.59 9.66
C ASP A 277 -10.05 -8.37 9.45
N LYS A 278 -9.29 -7.95 10.48
CA LYS A 278 -8.29 -6.88 10.36
C LYS A 278 -7.21 -7.20 9.32
N LEU A 279 -6.63 -8.41 9.36
CA LEU A 279 -5.60 -8.81 8.41
C LEU A 279 -6.11 -8.88 6.96
N VAL A 280 -7.38 -9.24 6.76
CA VAL A 280 -8.04 -9.20 5.44
C VAL A 280 -8.23 -7.76 4.97
N ARG A 281 -8.69 -6.86 5.85
CA ARG A 281 -8.84 -5.43 5.52
C ARG A 281 -7.49 -4.77 5.16
N MET A 282 -6.43 -5.14 5.88
CA MET A 282 -5.06 -4.72 5.56
C MET A 282 -4.53 -5.32 4.25
N MET A 283 -5.27 -6.23 3.61
CA MET A 283 -4.87 -6.94 2.39
C MET A 283 -3.59 -7.79 2.52
N VAL A 284 -3.20 -8.14 3.75
CA VAL A 284 -2.05 -9.04 4.01
C VAL A 284 -2.49 -10.51 4.13
N VAL A 285 -3.78 -10.75 4.39
CA VAL A 285 -4.43 -12.04 4.30
C VAL A 285 -5.59 -11.94 3.31
N VAL A 286 -5.83 -13.00 2.56
CA VAL A 286 -6.94 -13.09 1.63
C VAL A 286 -7.80 -14.30 1.96
N LYS A 287 -9.09 -14.17 1.74
CA LYS A 287 -10.06 -15.25 1.87
C LYS A 287 -10.40 -15.78 0.48
N ARG A 288 -10.07 -17.03 0.19
CA ARG A 288 -10.26 -17.65 -1.12
C ARG A 288 -11.14 -18.89 -1.00
N ALA A 289 -12.04 -19.07 -1.97
CA ALA A 289 -12.74 -20.33 -2.17
C ALA A 289 -11.90 -21.26 -3.06
N PRO A 290 -12.11 -22.58 -3.03
CA PRO A 290 -11.53 -23.49 -4.01
C PRO A 290 -11.95 -23.12 -5.43
N ILE A 291 -11.02 -23.19 -6.38
CA ILE A 291 -11.27 -22.86 -7.79
C ILE A 291 -12.45 -23.68 -8.35
N ASN A 292 -12.54 -24.95 -7.97
CA ASN A 292 -13.59 -25.87 -8.45
C ASN A 292 -14.95 -25.69 -7.77
N ASP A 293 -15.07 -24.80 -6.75
CA ASP A 293 -16.31 -24.59 -5.98
C ASP A 293 -16.34 -23.16 -5.39
N PRO A 294 -16.34 -22.12 -6.25
CA PRO A 294 -16.16 -20.73 -5.82
C PRO A 294 -17.31 -20.20 -4.93
N ASN A 295 -18.49 -20.83 -4.99
CA ASN A 295 -19.67 -20.43 -4.23
C ASN A 295 -19.78 -21.12 -2.87
N ASN A 296 -18.90 -22.07 -2.55
CA ASN A 296 -18.97 -22.85 -1.33
C ASN A 296 -18.31 -22.12 -0.16
N ARG A 297 -19.10 -21.33 0.56
CA ARG A 297 -18.64 -20.60 1.75
C ARG A 297 -18.07 -21.49 2.86
N LYS A 298 -18.41 -22.77 2.92
CA LYS A 298 -17.88 -23.72 3.90
C LYS A 298 -16.45 -24.18 3.61
N LYS A 299 -16.01 -24.01 2.36
CA LYS A 299 -14.66 -24.36 1.91
C LYS A 299 -13.73 -23.14 1.82
N LEU A 300 -14.16 -21.95 2.28
CA LEU A 300 -13.31 -20.77 2.30
C LEU A 300 -12.10 -21.01 3.19
N GLY A 301 -10.94 -20.67 2.65
CA GLY A 301 -9.66 -20.68 3.37
C GLY A 301 -9.04 -19.29 3.45
N TYR A 302 -8.24 -19.07 4.49
CA TYR A 302 -7.42 -17.87 4.66
C TYR A 302 -6.00 -18.15 4.19
N TYR A 303 -5.39 -17.21 3.47
CA TYR A 303 -4.05 -17.35 2.89
C TYR A 303 -3.27 -16.05 3.06
N ILE A 304 -1.99 -16.16 3.30
CA ILE A 304 -1.11 -14.99 3.30
C ILE A 304 -1.03 -14.43 1.87
N ASN A 305 -1.38 -13.17 1.69
CA ASN A 305 -1.41 -12.50 0.39
C ASN A 305 -0.14 -11.69 0.08
N ASP A 306 0.73 -11.55 1.07
CA ASP A 306 1.98 -10.80 0.98
C ASP A 306 3.16 -11.77 0.93
N ASN A 307 3.91 -11.75 -0.19
CA ASN A 307 5.00 -12.72 -0.41
C ASN A 307 6.12 -12.58 0.63
N LEU A 308 6.48 -11.34 1.00
CA LEU A 308 7.49 -11.12 2.03
C LEU A 308 7.06 -11.71 3.38
N SER A 309 5.79 -11.53 3.75
CA SER A 309 5.22 -12.15 4.96
C SER A 309 5.18 -13.68 4.85
N LYS A 310 4.80 -14.24 3.69
CA LYS A 310 4.85 -15.71 3.45
C LYS A 310 6.26 -16.24 3.74
N PHE A 311 7.28 -15.61 3.13
CA PHE A 311 8.68 -16.02 3.31
C PHE A 311 9.13 -15.84 4.75
N TYR A 312 8.87 -14.67 5.35
CA TYR A 312 9.27 -14.32 6.71
C TYR A 312 8.74 -15.32 7.75
N TYR A 313 7.43 -15.59 7.77
CA TYR A 313 6.84 -16.52 8.75
C TYR A 313 7.22 -17.97 8.50
N ARG A 314 7.47 -18.37 7.26
CA ARG A 314 7.89 -19.74 6.95
C ARG A 314 9.33 -20.04 7.34
N TYR A 315 10.26 -19.09 7.13
CA TYR A 315 11.68 -19.34 7.22
C TYR A 315 12.42 -18.51 8.28
N ILE A 316 11.93 -17.32 8.62
CA ILE A 316 12.65 -16.42 9.53
C ILE A 316 12.00 -16.44 10.92
N PHE A 317 10.73 -16.10 11.03
CA PHE A 317 10.04 -15.98 12.32
C PHE A 317 10.13 -17.28 13.15
N ARG A 318 9.94 -18.40 12.51
CA ARG A 318 9.99 -19.73 13.14
C ARG A 318 11.36 -20.07 13.71
N TYR A 319 12.44 -19.54 13.16
CA TYR A 319 13.82 -19.90 13.47
C TYR A 319 14.67 -18.71 13.94
N LEU A 320 14.04 -17.70 14.56
CA LEU A 320 14.72 -16.48 15.00
C LEU A 320 15.94 -16.78 15.90
N SER A 321 15.80 -17.71 16.86
CA SER A 321 16.90 -18.08 17.76
C SER A 321 18.07 -18.77 17.02
N GLN A 322 17.77 -19.61 16.04
CA GLN A 322 18.80 -20.29 15.24
C GLN A 322 19.49 -19.29 14.29
N ARG A 323 18.72 -18.39 13.71
CA ARG A 323 19.24 -17.33 12.83
C ARG A 323 20.24 -16.43 13.55
N SER A 324 19.98 -16.04 14.81
CA SER A 324 20.86 -15.13 15.57
C SER A 324 22.20 -15.74 16.00
N VAL A 325 22.34 -17.07 15.97
CA VAL A 325 23.58 -17.75 16.40
C VAL A 325 24.31 -18.47 15.27
N MET A 326 23.68 -18.57 14.09
CA MET A 326 24.27 -19.24 12.93
C MET A 326 24.85 -18.25 11.94
N GLU A 327 25.89 -18.67 11.22
CA GLU A 327 26.37 -17.96 10.05
C GLU A 327 25.26 -17.98 8.97
N PRO A 328 24.98 -16.83 8.29
CA PRO A 328 23.84 -16.70 7.40
C PRO A 328 23.72 -17.75 6.29
N ASN A 329 24.84 -18.13 5.63
CA ASN A 329 24.80 -19.17 4.61
C ASN A 329 24.48 -20.55 5.18
N ALA A 330 25.03 -20.89 6.36
CA ALA A 330 24.72 -22.13 7.04
C ALA A 330 23.24 -22.19 7.46
N PHE A 331 22.69 -21.06 7.91
CA PHE A 331 21.27 -20.95 8.22
C PHE A 331 20.41 -21.17 6.98
N TYR A 332 20.74 -20.49 5.85
CA TYR A 332 20.01 -20.64 4.59
C TYR A 332 20.03 -22.09 4.09
N ASP A 333 21.22 -22.68 4.03
CA ASP A 333 21.37 -24.05 3.48
C ASP A 333 20.63 -25.10 4.34
N ARG A 334 20.53 -24.87 5.67
CA ARG A 334 19.86 -25.80 6.59
C ARG A 334 18.35 -25.64 6.68
N TYR A 335 17.82 -24.40 6.68
CA TYR A 335 16.42 -24.12 7.00
C TYR A 335 15.59 -23.59 5.84
N ILE A 336 16.23 -23.16 4.75
CA ILE A 336 15.55 -22.51 3.63
C ILE A 336 15.68 -23.32 2.35
N LYS A 337 16.90 -23.61 1.91
CA LYS A 337 17.24 -24.05 0.56
C LYS A 337 16.37 -25.18 0.02
N GLU A 338 16.31 -26.31 0.73
CA GLU A 338 15.62 -27.50 0.24
C GLU A 338 14.11 -27.24 0.03
N ASP A 339 13.45 -26.69 1.04
CA ASP A 339 12.02 -26.42 0.96
C ASP A 339 11.69 -25.24 0.01
N PHE A 340 12.58 -24.25 -0.05
CA PHE A 340 12.45 -23.11 -0.95
C PHE A 340 12.47 -23.54 -2.41
N GLU A 341 13.45 -24.37 -2.80
CA GLU A 341 13.60 -24.84 -4.19
C GLU A 341 12.55 -25.87 -4.59
N ASN A 342 12.20 -26.80 -3.68
CA ASN A 342 11.36 -27.95 -4.05
C ASN A 342 9.86 -27.74 -3.78
N ASN A 343 9.48 -26.80 -2.93
CA ASN A 343 8.08 -26.57 -2.55
C ASN A 343 7.62 -25.12 -2.68
N TYR A 344 8.42 -24.15 -2.16
CA TYR A 344 7.98 -22.77 -2.06
C TYR A 344 7.93 -22.07 -3.42
N VAL A 345 9.03 -22.12 -4.18
CA VAL A 345 9.12 -21.51 -5.52
C VAL A 345 8.17 -22.17 -6.51
N PRO A 346 8.05 -23.51 -6.58
CA PRO A 346 7.06 -24.17 -7.45
C PRO A 346 5.62 -23.71 -7.18
N LYS A 347 5.22 -23.61 -5.91
CA LYS A 347 3.88 -23.08 -5.55
C LYS A 347 3.68 -21.63 -5.95
N ALA A 348 4.70 -20.80 -5.78
CA ALA A 348 4.64 -19.41 -6.24
C ALA A 348 4.53 -19.33 -7.76
N PHE A 349 5.18 -20.21 -8.48
CA PHE A 349 5.07 -20.30 -9.93
C PHE A 349 3.65 -20.71 -10.39
N GLU A 350 3.02 -21.67 -9.71
CA GLU A 350 1.62 -22.03 -9.96
C GLU A 350 0.65 -20.83 -9.72
N GLU A 351 0.95 -19.96 -8.75
CA GLU A 351 0.16 -18.75 -8.48
C GLU A 351 0.39 -17.64 -9.54
N ILE A 352 1.50 -17.67 -10.29
CA ILE A 352 1.84 -16.73 -11.37
C ILE A 352 1.22 -17.15 -12.70
N ALA A 353 1.20 -18.46 -12.97
CA ALA A 353 0.73 -19.04 -14.23
C ALA A 353 -0.80 -19.05 -14.38
#